data_2ce1abe777957dfce8c36e3e56b036d5
#
_entry.id   2ce1abe777957dfce8c36e3e56b036d5
#
_cell.length_a   1.000
_cell.length_b   1.000
_cell.length_c   1.000
_cell.angle_alpha   90.00
_cell.angle_beta   90.00
_cell.angle_gamma   90.00
#
_symmetry.space_group_name_H-M   'P 1'
#
loop_
_entity.id
_entity.type
_entity.pdbx_description
1 polymer ?
#
loop_
_entity_poly.entity_id
_entity_poly.type
_entity_poly.pdbx_seq_one_letter_code
_entity_poly.pdbx_strand_id
1 'polypeptide(L)'
;MTFGERITSIRKAAGFSQNELGKKVGTSGDIIGKYERNEVKPSIEVASKIADTLEVSLDYLLGKTSVQLDKTTIKRLQDIEALPEEDRLHIFYALDNLIKAAKFKTI
;
A
#
# COMPACT_ATOMS: atom_id res chain seq x y z
N MET A 1 -12.86 8.75 -4.41
CA MET A 1 -13.02 7.29 -4.34
C MET A 1 -13.27 6.88 -2.89
N THR A 2 -14.29 6.09 -2.65
CA THR A 2 -14.59 5.58 -1.30
C THR A 2 -13.63 4.46 -0.91
N PHE A 3 -13.63 4.10 0.36
CA PHE A 3 -12.84 2.97 0.86
C PHE A 3 -13.21 1.66 0.12
N GLY A 4 -14.52 1.40 -0.03
CA GLY A 4 -14.98 0.20 -0.73
C GLY A 4 -14.59 0.17 -2.19
N GLU A 5 -14.70 1.29 -2.88
CA GLU A 5 -14.25 1.41 -4.26
C GLU A 5 -12.75 1.18 -4.39
N ARG A 6 -11.99 1.63 -3.40
CA ARG A 6 -10.53 1.44 -3.38
C ARG A 6 -10.18 -0.03 -3.20
N ILE A 7 -10.84 -0.74 -2.28
CA ILE A 7 -10.65 -2.19 -2.13
C ILE A 7 -10.95 -2.90 -3.45
N THR A 8 -12.07 -2.56 -4.09
CA THR A 8 -12.46 -3.16 -5.37
C THR A 8 -11.39 -2.98 -6.42
N SER A 9 -10.89 -1.75 -6.57
CA SER A 9 -9.88 -1.40 -7.56
C SER A 9 -8.57 -2.17 -7.33
N ILE A 10 -8.08 -2.17 -6.09
CA ILE A 10 -6.83 -2.84 -5.74
C ILE A 10 -6.96 -4.36 -5.88
N ARG A 11 -8.09 -4.92 -5.44
CA ARG A 11 -8.38 -6.35 -5.58
C ARG A 11 -8.35 -6.80 -7.03
N LYS A 12 -9.05 -6.07 -7.90
CA LYS A 12 -9.10 -6.40 -9.34
C LYS A 12 -7.72 -6.28 -9.99
N ALA A 13 -6.98 -5.23 -9.64
CA ALA A 13 -5.63 -5.05 -10.16
C ALA A 13 -4.70 -6.17 -9.73
N ALA A 14 -4.90 -6.74 -8.54
CA ALA A 14 -4.13 -7.88 -8.04
C ALA A 14 -4.60 -9.23 -8.61
N GLY A 15 -5.71 -9.26 -9.32
CA GLY A 15 -6.23 -10.47 -9.96
C GLY A 15 -7.04 -11.39 -9.04
N PHE A 16 -7.51 -10.89 -7.91
CA PHE A 16 -8.32 -11.68 -6.97
C PHE A 16 -9.81 -11.51 -7.22
N SER A 17 -10.57 -12.62 -7.11
CA SER A 17 -12.02 -12.54 -6.97
C SER A 17 -12.36 -12.17 -5.52
N GLN A 18 -13.62 -11.79 -5.28
CA GLN A 18 -14.09 -11.54 -3.92
C GLN A 18 -13.94 -12.78 -3.04
N ASN A 19 -14.26 -13.96 -3.57
CA ASN A 19 -14.14 -15.22 -2.83
C ASN A 19 -12.69 -15.54 -2.51
N GLU A 20 -11.78 -15.36 -3.46
CA GLU A 20 -10.36 -15.60 -3.25
C GLU A 20 -9.79 -14.68 -2.17
N LEU A 21 -10.10 -13.39 -2.24
CA LEU A 21 -9.65 -12.44 -1.21
C LEU A 21 -10.26 -12.78 0.15
N GLY A 22 -11.55 -13.08 0.20
CA GLY A 22 -12.22 -13.47 1.43
C GLY A 22 -11.55 -14.66 2.11
N LYS A 23 -11.25 -15.70 1.35
CA LYS A 23 -10.54 -16.88 1.84
C LYS A 23 -9.18 -16.53 2.43
N LYS A 24 -8.42 -15.70 1.73
CA LYS A 24 -7.05 -15.34 2.16
C LYS A 24 -7.02 -14.51 3.45
N VAL A 25 -8.06 -13.74 3.70
CA VAL A 25 -8.12 -12.88 4.90
C VAL A 25 -9.00 -13.47 6.00
N GLY A 26 -9.46 -14.69 5.84
CA GLY A 26 -10.22 -15.38 6.89
C GLY A 26 -11.69 -15.02 6.98
N THR A 27 -12.29 -14.59 5.87
CA THR A 27 -13.71 -14.25 5.81
C THR A 27 -14.33 -14.88 4.54
N SER A 28 -15.34 -14.26 3.96
CA SER A 28 -16.05 -14.75 2.79
C SER A 28 -16.12 -13.71 1.68
N GLY A 29 -16.40 -14.15 0.46
CA GLY A 29 -16.63 -13.25 -0.66
C GLY A 29 -17.81 -12.31 -0.42
N ASP A 30 -18.85 -12.79 0.25
CA ASP A 30 -20.02 -11.97 0.60
C ASP A 30 -19.65 -10.82 1.50
N ILE A 31 -18.78 -11.05 2.48
CA ILE A 31 -18.30 -10.01 3.40
C ILE A 31 -17.39 -9.02 2.63
N ILE A 32 -16.50 -9.52 1.78
CA ILE A 32 -15.69 -8.64 0.92
C ILE A 32 -16.61 -7.75 0.07
N GLY A 33 -17.66 -8.32 -0.51
CA GLY A 33 -18.65 -7.54 -1.27
C GLY A 33 -19.31 -6.44 -0.44
N LYS A 34 -19.62 -6.71 0.83
CA LYS A 34 -20.18 -5.71 1.74
C LYS A 34 -19.18 -4.58 2.02
N TYR A 35 -17.90 -4.90 2.21
CA TYR A 35 -16.86 -3.88 2.34
C TYR A 35 -16.78 -3.02 1.08
N GLU A 36 -16.82 -3.65 -0.08
CA GLU A 36 -16.68 -2.95 -1.37
C GLU A 36 -17.88 -2.02 -1.64
N ARG A 37 -19.06 -2.37 -1.15
CA ARG A 37 -20.26 -1.53 -1.27
C ARG A 37 -20.43 -0.52 -0.13
N ASN A 38 -19.45 -0.47 0.78
CA ASN A 38 -19.47 0.41 1.94
C ASN A 38 -20.65 0.14 2.90
N GLU A 39 -21.15 -1.08 2.90
CA GLU A 39 -22.24 -1.51 3.80
C GLU A 39 -21.71 -1.81 5.20
N VAL A 40 -20.49 -2.34 5.28
CA VAL A 40 -19.82 -2.71 6.54
C VAL A 40 -18.37 -2.29 6.42
N LYS A 41 -17.76 -1.91 7.53
CA LYS A 41 -16.32 -1.62 7.58
C LYS A 41 -15.58 -2.80 8.21
N PRO A 42 -14.42 -3.20 7.67
CA PRO A 42 -13.63 -4.26 8.31
C PRO A 42 -13.02 -3.76 9.62
N SER A 43 -12.74 -4.70 10.53
CA SER A 43 -11.91 -4.40 11.69
C SER A 43 -10.51 -4.00 11.25
N ILE A 44 -9.73 -3.43 12.17
CA ILE A 44 -8.33 -3.08 11.89
C ILE A 44 -7.54 -4.32 11.51
N GLU A 45 -7.76 -5.44 12.20
CA GLU A 45 -7.08 -6.70 11.93
C GLU A 45 -7.38 -7.21 10.52
N VAL A 46 -8.65 -7.18 10.11
CA VAL A 46 -9.04 -7.62 8.77
C VAL A 46 -8.51 -6.65 7.72
N ALA A 47 -8.60 -5.36 7.96
CA ALA A 47 -8.06 -4.36 7.04
C ALA A 47 -6.55 -4.54 6.82
N SER A 48 -5.80 -4.83 7.88
CA SER A 48 -4.37 -5.14 7.79
C SER A 48 -4.11 -6.39 6.96
N LYS A 49 -4.90 -7.45 7.16
CA LYS A 49 -4.78 -8.67 6.35
C LYS A 49 -5.08 -8.43 4.89
N ILE A 50 -6.08 -7.60 4.59
CA ILE A 50 -6.41 -7.22 3.21
C ILE A 50 -5.23 -6.48 2.59
N ALA A 51 -4.68 -5.49 3.28
CA ALA A 51 -3.53 -4.73 2.79
C ALA A 51 -2.33 -5.64 2.54
N ASP A 52 -2.02 -6.55 3.46
CA ASP A 52 -0.92 -7.50 3.31
C ASP A 52 -1.14 -8.43 2.11
N THR A 53 -2.35 -8.97 1.96
CA THR A 53 -2.68 -9.88 0.87
C THR A 53 -2.58 -9.18 -0.48
N LEU A 54 -3.02 -7.93 -0.55
CA LEU A 54 -2.97 -7.13 -1.77
C LEU A 54 -1.62 -6.44 -1.98
N GLU A 55 -0.69 -6.63 -1.06
CA GLU A 55 0.67 -6.07 -1.12
C GLU A 55 0.69 -4.54 -1.22
N VAL A 56 -0.18 -3.90 -0.47
CA VAL A 56 -0.21 -2.44 -0.32
C VAL A 56 -0.12 -2.07 1.14
N SER A 57 0.24 -0.82 1.43
CA SER A 57 0.21 -0.34 2.81
C SER A 57 -1.22 -0.12 3.28
N LEU A 58 -1.43 -0.18 4.59
CA LEU A 58 -2.74 0.14 5.16
C LEU A 58 -3.12 1.60 4.87
N ASP A 59 -2.15 2.52 4.91
CA ASP A 59 -2.40 3.93 4.58
C ASP A 59 -2.89 4.09 3.14
N TYR A 60 -2.32 3.33 2.20
CA TYR A 60 -2.78 3.35 0.81
C TYR A 60 -4.20 2.80 0.71
N LEU A 61 -4.48 1.69 1.38
CA LEU A 61 -5.81 1.08 1.39
C LEU A 61 -6.85 2.03 1.97
N LEU A 62 -6.50 2.78 3.02
CA LEU A 62 -7.37 3.75 3.67
C LEU A 62 -7.44 5.09 2.94
N GLY A 63 -6.65 5.28 1.90
CA GLY A 63 -6.64 6.53 1.13
C GLY A 63 -5.91 7.69 1.78
N LYS A 64 -5.06 7.40 2.77
CA LYS A 64 -4.26 8.44 3.46
C LYS A 64 -3.03 8.85 2.65
N THR A 65 -2.62 8.03 1.71
CA THR A 65 -1.55 8.33 0.78
C THR A 65 -1.93 7.85 -0.61
N SER A 66 -1.45 8.53 -1.64
CA SER A 66 -1.60 8.10 -3.03
C SER A 66 -0.39 7.27 -3.50
N VAL A 67 0.61 7.12 -2.64
CA VAL A 67 1.85 6.43 -2.99
C VAL A 67 1.69 4.94 -2.73
N GLN A 68 1.77 4.14 -3.81
CA GLN A 68 1.82 2.69 -3.73
C GLN A 68 3.28 2.27 -3.86
N LEU A 69 3.82 1.64 -2.81
CA LEU A 69 5.20 1.18 -2.81
C LEU A 69 5.26 -0.30 -3.16
N ASP A 70 6.10 -0.66 -4.12
CA ASP A 70 6.38 -2.05 -4.43
C ASP A 70 7.39 -2.65 -3.42
N LYS A 71 7.54 -3.98 -3.47
CA LYS A 71 8.44 -4.70 -2.55
C LYS A 71 9.89 -4.24 -2.69
N THR A 72 10.34 -3.93 -3.90
CA THR A 72 11.71 -3.49 -4.16
C THR A 72 11.99 -2.14 -3.51
N THR A 73 11.04 -1.20 -3.65
CA THR A 73 11.17 0.12 -3.04
C THR A 73 11.15 0.04 -1.52
N ILE A 74 10.24 -0.78 -0.96
CA ILE A 74 10.18 -1.01 0.49
C ILE A 74 11.50 -1.58 0.99
N LYS A 75 12.06 -2.56 0.27
CA LYS A 75 13.36 -3.16 0.63
C LYS A 75 14.49 -2.12 0.67
N ARG A 76 14.52 -1.23 -0.33
CA ARG A 76 15.52 -0.15 -0.34
C ARG A 76 15.38 0.75 0.88
N LEU A 77 14.15 1.12 1.24
CA LEU A 77 13.92 1.95 2.43
C LEU A 77 14.31 1.24 3.71
N GLN A 78 14.01 -0.04 3.83
CA GLN A 78 14.39 -0.85 4.98
C GLN A 78 15.92 -0.95 5.09
N ASP A 79 16.62 -1.14 3.98
CA ASP A 79 18.07 -1.19 3.95
C ASP A 79 18.69 0.13 4.42
N ILE A 80 18.13 1.26 3.99
CA ILE A 80 18.56 2.58 4.44
C ILE A 80 18.34 2.76 5.94
N GLU A 81 17.15 2.39 6.43
CA GLU A 81 16.82 2.53 7.84
C GLU A 81 17.70 1.67 8.75
N ALA A 82 18.23 0.57 8.24
CA ALA A 82 19.12 -0.32 8.99
C ALA A 82 20.55 0.20 9.08
N LEU A 83 20.92 1.25 8.33
CA LEU A 83 22.26 1.81 8.33
C LEU A 83 22.51 2.70 9.55
N PRO A 84 23.81 2.90 9.92
CA PRO A 84 24.14 3.92 10.92
C PRO A 84 23.60 5.29 10.52
N GLU A 85 23.31 6.13 11.51
CA GLU A 85 22.70 7.44 11.29
C GLU A 85 23.48 8.30 10.29
N GLU A 86 24.82 8.33 10.39
CA GLU A 86 25.66 9.10 9.49
C GLU A 86 25.47 8.70 8.03
N ASP A 87 25.48 7.41 7.76
CA ASP A 87 25.30 6.88 6.40
C ASP A 87 23.91 7.17 5.88
N ARG A 88 22.89 7.00 6.74
CA ARG A 88 21.51 7.26 6.39
C ARG A 88 21.28 8.73 6.00
N LEU A 89 21.86 9.66 6.77
CA LEU A 89 21.77 11.09 6.49
C LEU A 89 22.43 11.45 5.17
N HIS A 90 23.59 10.85 4.87
CA HIS A 90 24.29 11.05 3.60
C HIS A 90 23.46 10.58 2.42
N ILE A 91 22.80 9.41 2.56
CA ILE A 91 21.97 8.86 1.49
C ILE A 91 20.75 9.77 1.25
N PHE A 92 20.08 10.22 2.29
CA PHE A 92 18.93 11.12 2.15
C PHE A 92 19.34 12.47 1.56
N TYR A 93 20.51 12.98 1.94
CA TYR A 93 21.03 14.21 1.33
C TYR A 93 21.22 14.03 -0.18
N ALA A 94 21.84 12.92 -0.59
CA ALA A 94 22.02 12.61 -2.00
C ALA A 94 20.70 12.44 -2.74
N LEU A 95 19.74 11.72 -2.14
CA LEU A 95 18.40 11.54 -2.71
C LEU A 95 17.70 12.87 -2.92
N ASP A 96 17.71 13.76 -1.94
CA ASP A 96 17.06 15.06 -2.04
C ASP A 96 17.63 15.87 -3.20
N ASN A 97 18.96 15.85 -3.37
CA ASN A 97 19.62 16.57 -4.46
C ASN A 97 19.32 15.95 -5.81
N LEU A 98 19.30 14.62 -5.91
CA LEU A 98 18.97 13.91 -7.14
C LEU A 98 17.51 14.13 -7.54
N ILE A 99 16.61 14.13 -6.58
CA ILE A 99 15.19 14.40 -6.82
C ILE A 99 15.01 15.82 -7.35
N LYS A 100 15.67 16.81 -6.73
CA LYS A 100 15.62 18.20 -7.19
C LYS A 100 16.15 18.32 -8.62
N ALA A 101 17.27 17.69 -8.92
CA ALA A 101 17.85 17.72 -10.26
C ALA A 101 16.92 17.09 -11.29
N ALA A 102 16.27 15.97 -10.96
CA ALA A 102 15.33 15.30 -11.83
C ALA A 102 14.09 16.17 -12.09
N LYS A 103 13.56 16.82 -11.06
CA LYS A 103 12.43 17.75 -11.20
C LYS A 103 12.77 18.93 -12.08
N PHE A 104 13.97 19.47 -11.95
CA PHE A 104 14.44 20.59 -12.74
C PHE A 104 14.47 20.26 -14.25
N LYS A 105 14.86 19.01 -14.59
CA LYS A 105 14.89 18.56 -15.98
C LYS A 105 13.50 18.49 -16.65
N THR A 106 12.45 18.35 -15.84
CA THR A 106 11.08 18.17 -16.36
C THR A 106 10.31 19.48 -16.48
N ILE A 107 10.91 20.59 -16.09
CA ILE A 107 10.33 21.95 -16.22
C ILE A 107 10.64 22.60 -17.61
#